data_e995b581c0afdbb8f614d284a8a7d9ff
#
_entry.id   e995b581c0afdbb8f614d284a8a7d9ff
#
_cell.length_a   1.000
_cell.length_b   1.000
_cell.length_c   1.000
_cell.angle_alpha   90.00
_cell.angle_beta   90.00
_cell.angle_gamma   90.00
#
_symmetry.space_group_name_H-M   'P 1'
#
loop_
_entity.id
_entity.type
_entity.pdbx_description
1 polymer ?
#
loop_
_entity_poly.entity_id
_entity_poly.type
_entity_poly.pdbx_seq_one_letter_code
_entity_poly.pdbx_strand_id
1 'polypeptide(L)'
;MKIVIAENIADAAEEILQAADPSWEIINLVKTKGPVAEAVVDADALLIRTVTKVTPQFLEGTRRLRVIARAGVGVDNINLEAATRRGIVVMNVPGGNTISVAEMTLTYMCMLARHLYRSTSTMKEGKWEKKRLTGTELRGKTIGIIGLGRVGSAVARLAQAYEMKVLAHDPYVSVRAATERGVRLIEFEEVLRSCDYLTMHCSLTHETRGIINARSLALTKPGVRVINCARGEVVVGDDLLAALESGHVAGAALDVFETEPPGASPLVVHPNVIASPHIGGSTEEALDAIGAAVAEEVRDFLLTGIPRNTVNLPALPAEEQRRIQPYLELGGKLGSFLGQISGARIEEIRISYDGAIDQSSTYLLKNAVLAGILRRSLPGRVNLINAGALATERGIEVVEMRSVRRAAFSNTLGIAVRTDAGTSSVLGMSDSQGSQRILGVDDIDIEAPLRGMILFIRNQDVPGVIGKVGTLLGDRGINIANFALGRNPEKAEAIALVNVDQPVSAADLADLRAIPAIRFSNVVEVNGLAEAEAE
;
A
#
# COMPACT_ATOMS: atom_id res chain seq x y z
N MET A 1 -6.46 -17.65 12.78
CA MET A 1 -5.56 -17.20 11.69
C MET A 1 -4.16 -17.69 11.94
N LYS A 2 -3.34 -17.88 10.90
CA LYS A 2 -1.95 -18.34 11.02
C LYS A 2 -0.98 -17.24 10.62
N ILE A 3 -0.06 -16.87 11.50
CA ILE A 3 0.88 -15.76 11.32
C ILE A 3 2.30 -16.30 11.42
N VAL A 4 3.13 -15.98 10.43
CA VAL A 4 4.54 -16.41 10.40
C VAL A 4 5.45 -15.21 10.63
N ILE A 5 6.28 -15.27 11.67
CA ILE A 5 7.38 -14.35 11.93
C ILE A 5 8.66 -15.04 11.44
N ALA A 6 9.17 -14.61 10.28
CA ALA A 6 10.25 -15.30 9.60
C ALA A 6 11.66 -14.90 10.07
N GLU A 7 11.81 -13.70 10.61
CA GLU A 7 13.09 -13.12 10.98
C GLU A 7 13.03 -12.49 12.38
N ASN A 8 14.18 -12.13 12.92
CA ASN A 8 14.27 -11.49 14.23
C ASN A 8 13.59 -10.11 14.20
N ILE A 9 12.38 -10.09 14.73
CA ILE A 9 11.55 -8.92 15.01
C ILE A 9 11.41 -8.89 16.54
N ALA A 10 11.30 -7.69 17.14
CA ALA A 10 11.23 -7.54 18.60
C ALA A 10 10.20 -8.51 19.24
N ASP A 11 10.51 -9.03 20.40
CA ASP A 11 9.63 -9.98 21.13
C ASP A 11 8.23 -9.41 21.37
N ALA A 12 8.11 -8.09 21.55
CA ALA A 12 6.84 -7.38 21.65
C ALA A 12 5.89 -7.65 20.46
N ALA A 13 6.42 -7.98 19.27
CA ALA A 13 5.58 -8.28 18.10
C ALA A 13 4.75 -9.55 18.30
N GLU A 14 5.34 -10.60 18.86
CA GLU A 14 4.63 -11.85 19.16
C GLU A 14 3.58 -11.63 20.26
N GLU A 15 3.93 -10.88 21.30
CA GLU A 15 3.03 -10.55 22.40
C GLU A 15 1.80 -9.74 21.94
N ILE A 16 2.01 -8.72 21.09
CA ILE A 16 0.93 -7.89 20.51
C ILE A 16 -0.04 -8.75 19.69
N LEU A 17 0.48 -9.64 18.86
CA LEU A 17 -0.35 -10.50 18.01
C LEU A 17 -1.10 -11.55 18.84
N GLN A 18 -0.45 -12.16 19.84
CA GLN A 18 -1.08 -13.16 20.71
C GLN A 18 -2.15 -12.54 21.61
N ALA A 19 -1.96 -11.30 22.06
CA ALA A 19 -2.92 -10.58 22.88
C ALA A 19 -4.17 -10.13 22.10
N ALA A 20 -4.06 -10.00 20.77
CA ALA A 20 -5.17 -9.58 19.91
C ALA A 20 -6.26 -10.65 19.81
N ASP A 21 -5.86 -11.90 19.62
CA ASP A 21 -6.74 -13.06 19.60
C ASP A 21 -5.94 -14.32 20.01
N PRO A 22 -6.24 -14.90 21.19
CA PRO A 22 -5.56 -16.11 21.68
C PRO A 22 -5.70 -17.34 20.76
N SER A 23 -6.66 -17.35 19.84
CA SER A 23 -6.85 -18.43 18.86
C SER A 23 -5.87 -18.37 17.67
N TRP A 24 -5.14 -17.29 17.52
CA TRP A 24 -4.19 -17.15 16.41
C TRP A 24 -2.98 -18.07 16.60
N GLU A 25 -2.65 -18.81 15.56
CA GLU A 25 -1.43 -19.63 15.50
C GLU A 25 -0.25 -18.75 15.07
N ILE A 26 0.67 -18.47 15.98
CA ILE A 26 1.87 -17.67 15.69
C ILE A 26 3.07 -18.58 15.60
N ILE A 27 3.70 -18.63 14.42
CA ILE A 27 4.90 -19.40 14.15
C ILE A 27 6.10 -18.46 14.09
N ASN A 28 6.91 -18.47 15.13
CA ASN A 28 8.15 -17.70 15.18
C ASN A 28 9.33 -18.58 14.75
N LEU A 29 9.78 -18.40 13.49
CA LEU A 29 10.85 -19.22 12.89
C LEU A 29 12.24 -18.93 13.47
N VAL A 30 12.43 -17.81 14.14
CA VAL A 30 13.68 -17.55 14.88
C VAL A 30 13.83 -18.55 16.04
N LYS A 31 12.71 -18.87 16.70
CA LYS A 31 12.64 -19.85 17.80
C LYS A 31 12.59 -21.29 17.29
N THR A 32 11.80 -21.57 16.26
CA THR A 32 11.54 -22.93 15.75
C THR A 32 12.50 -23.41 14.67
N LYS A 33 13.24 -22.49 14.02
CA LYS A 33 14.27 -22.77 12.98
C LYS A 33 13.75 -23.57 11.78
N GLY A 34 12.51 -23.32 11.35
CA GLY A 34 11.93 -23.96 10.17
C GLY A 34 12.15 -23.17 8.87
N PRO A 35 11.96 -23.79 7.69
CA PRO A 35 12.02 -23.10 6.41
C PRO A 35 10.79 -22.20 6.20
N VAL A 36 11.03 -20.94 5.84
CA VAL A 36 9.96 -19.93 5.64
C VAL A 36 8.96 -20.39 4.58
N ALA A 37 9.45 -20.97 3.48
CA ALA A 37 8.61 -21.39 2.36
C ALA A 37 7.57 -22.48 2.74
N GLU A 38 7.88 -23.32 3.70
CA GLU A 38 6.94 -24.35 4.21
C GLU A 38 5.95 -23.75 5.20
N ALA A 39 6.43 -22.90 6.12
CA ALA A 39 5.60 -22.30 7.15
C ALA A 39 4.51 -21.38 6.57
N VAL A 40 4.80 -20.72 5.43
CA VAL A 40 3.93 -19.70 4.83
C VAL A 40 2.83 -20.28 3.94
N VAL A 41 2.85 -21.57 3.59
CA VAL A 41 1.91 -22.18 2.61
C VAL A 41 0.45 -21.85 2.94
N ASP A 42 0.05 -22.04 4.20
CA ASP A 42 -1.32 -21.79 4.68
C ASP A 42 -1.39 -20.63 5.69
N ALA A 43 -0.39 -19.75 5.68
CA ALA A 43 -0.39 -18.57 6.52
C ALA A 43 -1.30 -17.46 5.99
N ASP A 44 -1.90 -16.70 6.89
CA ASP A 44 -2.69 -15.50 6.59
C ASP A 44 -1.80 -14.25 6.55
N ALA A 45 -0.72 -14.21 7.35
CA ALA A 45 0.23 -13.11 7.41
C ALA A 45 1.69 -13.59 7.48
N LEU A 46 2.58 -12.83 6.88
CA LEU A 46 4.02 -13.05 6.89
C LEU A 46 4.74 -11.76 7.33
N LEU A 47 5.45 -11.83 8.45
CA LEU A 47 6.31 -10.75 8.94
C LEU A 47 7.76 -11.09 8.59
N ILE A 48 8.42 -10.18 7.86
CA ILE A 48 9.81 -10.31 7.40
C ILE A 48 10.61 -9.05 7.72
N ARG A 49 11.93 -9.11 7.53
CA ARG A 49 12.83 -7.96 7.64
C ARG A 49 13.67 -7.81 6.37
N THR A 50 14.88 -8.33 6.34
CA THR A 50 15.85 -8.07 5.25
C THR A 50 16.30 -9.32 4.51
N VAL A 51 16.28 -10.48 5.14
CA VAL A 51 16.87 -11.70 4.63
C VAL A 51 15.92 -12.45 3.69
N THR A 52 14.64 -12.55 4.06
CA THR A 52 13.64 -13.25 3.27
C THR A 52 13.36 -12.52 1.97
N LYS A 53 13.61 -13.20 0.84
CA LYS A 53 13.30 -12.68 -0.50
C LYS A 53 11.94 -13.21 -0.95
N VAL A 54 10.97 -12.33 -1.08
CA VAL A 54 9.62 -12.67 -1.57
C VAL A 54 9.61 -12.51 -3.09
N THR A 55 9.96 -13.60 -3.78
CA THR A 55 9.96 -13.70 -5.25
C THR A 55 8.60 -14.17 -5.77
N PRO A 56 8.32 -14.07 -7.10
CA PRO A 56 7.12 -14.69 -7.68
C PRO A 56 7.00 -16.17 -7.34
N GLN A 57 8.09 -16.93 -7.43
CA GLN A 57 8.13 -18.37 -7.12
C GLN A 57 7.82 -18.65 -5.64
N PHE A 58 8.32 -17.80 -4.73
CA PHE A 58 7.98 -17.90 -3.31
C PHE A 58 6.47 -17.76 -3.11
N LEU A 59 5.84 -16.77 -3.77
CA LEU A 59 4.42 -16.51 -3.66
C LEU A 59 3.55 -17.62 -4.27
N GLU A 60 4.00 -18.31 -5.32
CA GLU A 60 3.27 -19.43 -5.92
C GLU A 60 2.98 -20.54 -4.90
N GLY A 61 3.87 -20.74 -3.93
CA GLY A 61 3.70 -21.69 -2.83
C GLY A 61 2.65 -21.29 -1.78
N THR A 62 2.16 -20.06 -1.78
CA THR A 62 1.22 -19.55 -0.76
C THR A 62 -0.24 -19.72 -1.20
N ARG A 63 -1.13 -20.14 -0.28
CA ARG A 63 -2.55 -20.37 -0.58
C ARG A 63 -3.47 -19.32 0.04
N ARG A 64 -3.17 -18.88 1.26
CA ARG A 64 -4.04 -18.04 2.07
C ARG A 64 -3.45 -16.67 2.42
N LEU A 65 -2.21 -16.39 2.00
CA LEU A 65 -1.48 -15.21 2.40
C LEU A 65 -2.22 -13.92 2.02
N ARG A 66 -2.54 -13.10 3.01
CA ARG A 66 -3.30 -11.85 2.89
C ARG A 66 -2.40 -10.64 2.97
N VAL A 67 -1.37 -10.72 3.81
CA VAL A 67 -0.48 -9.60 4.08
C VAL A 67 0.96 -10.06 4.24
N ILE A 68 1.86 -9.27 3.67
CA ILE A 68 3.29 -9.33 3.94
C ILE A 68 3.66 -8.00 4.60
N ALA A 69 4.14 -8.07 5.82
CA ALA A 69 4.56 -6.90 6.57
C ALA A 69 6.08 -6.91 6.77
N ARG A 70 6.74 -5.89 6.25
CA ARG A 70 8.18 -5.73 6.40
C ARG A 70 8.52 -4.86 7.60
N ALA A 71 9.21 -5.43 8.58
CA ALA A 71 9.77 -4.70 9.71
C ALA A 71 10.93 -3.79 9.26
N GLY A 72 10.59 -2.63 8.70
CA GLY A 72 11.53 -1.63 8.17
C GLY A 72 10.91 -0.74 7.11
N VAL A 73 11.69 0.14 6.50
CA VAL A 73 11.20 1.17 5.56
C VAL A 73 11.18 0.70 4.11
N GLY A 74 12.30 0.17 3.61
CA GLY A 74 12.38 -0.31 2.23
C GLY A 74 11.67 -1.64 2.03
N VAL A 75 11.34 -2.00 0.79
CA VAL A 75 10.68 -3.26 0.43
C VAL A 75 11.36 -3.94 -0.76
N ASP A 76 12.64 -3.66 -0.95
CA ASP A 76 13.42 -4.10 -2.10
C ASP A 76 13.54 -5.64 -2.19
N ASN A 77 13.34 -6.35 -1.08
CA ASN A 77 13.30 -7.80 -1.00
C ASN A 77 11.92 -8.42 -1.32
N ILE A 78 10.92 -7.62 -1.69
CA ILE A 78 9.55 -8.06 -2.01
C ILE A 78 9.22 -7.71 -3.46
N ASN A 79 8.83 -8.71 -4.26
CA ASN A 79 8.29 -8.44 -5.59
C ASN A 79 6.85 -7.89 -5.46
N LEU A 80 6.73 -6.56 -5.51
CA LEU A 80 5.45 -5.85 -5.31
C LEU A 80 4.42 -6.21 -6.39
N GLU A 81 4.85 -6.37 -7.64
CA GLU A 81 3.95 -6.70 -8.73
C GLU A 81 3.32 -8.08 -8.55
N ALA A 82 4.12 -9.08 -8.21
CA ALA A 82 3.62 -10.43 -7.95
C ALA A 82 2.71 -10.48 -6.72
N ALA A 83 3.05 -9.76 -5.63
CA ALA A 83 2.19 -9.64 -4.46
C ALA A 83 0.85 -8.99 -4.81
N THR A 84 0.88 -7.90 -5.59
CA THR A 84 -0.32 -7.18 -6.05
C THR A 84 -1.22 -8.06 -6.90
N ARG A 85 -0.67 -8.78 -7.89
CA ARG A 85 -1.47 -9.70 -8.73
C ARG A 85 -2.19 -10.77 -7.91
N ARG A 86 -1.58 -11.22 -6.83
CA ARG A 86 -2.17 -12.22 -5.92
C ARG A 86 -3.11 -11.62 -4.87
N GLY A 87 -3.32 -10.31 -4.89
CA GLY A 87 -4.15 -9.60 -3.92
C GLY A 87 -3.56 -9.59 -2.50
N ILE A 88 -2.22 -9.64 -2.39
CA ILE A 88 -1.53 -9.61 -1.11
C ILE A 88 -1.14 -8.17 -0.78
N VAL A 89 -1.58 -7.70 0.38
CA VAL A 89 -1.18 -6.38 0.92
C VAL A 89 0.29 -6.42 1.28
N VAL A 90 1.05 -5.41 0.87
CA VAL A 90 2.42 -5.20 1.35
C VAL A 90 2.46 -3.97 2.22
N MET A 91 2.87 -4.15 3.47
CA MET A 91 3.01 -3.10 4.48
C MET A 91 4.47 -2.91 4.87
N ASN A 92 4.83 -1.70 5.29
CA ASN A 92 6.13 -1.39 5.86
C ASN A 92 5.95 -0.42 7.04
N VAL A 93 7.02 -0.16 7.79
CA VAL A 93 7.00 0.80 8.92
C VAL A 93 7.79 2.06 8.53
N PRO A 94 7.15 3.05 7.90
CA PRO A 94 7.84 4.25 7.45
C PRO A 94 8.23 5.13 8.65
N GLY A 95 9.53 5.38 8.79
CA GLY A 95 10.08 6.30 9.78
C GLY A 95 10.60 5.66 11.07
N GLY A 96 10.40 4.36 11.28
CA GLY A 96 10.83 3.67 12.50
C GLY A 96 12.33 3.73 12.79
N ASN A 97 13.17 3.89 11.77
CA ASN A 97 14.63 4.02 11.89
C ASN A 97 15.17 5.42 11.56
N THR A 98 14.31 6.42 11.46
CA THR A 98 14.70 7.76 10.99
C THR A 98 15.84 8.37 11.80
N ILE A 99 15.75 8.31 13.12
CA ILE A 99 16.75 8.90 14.02
C ILE A 99 18.06 8.12 13.94
N SER A 100 17.99 6.80 13.98
CA SER A 100 19.18 5.93 13.90
C SER A 100 20.01 6.20 12.64
N VAL A 101 19.38 6.28 11.46
CA VAL A 101 20.06 6.59 10.20
C VAL A 101 20.62 8.01 10.21
N ALA A 102 19.90 8.99 10.76
CA ALA A 102 20.36 10.36 10.85
C ALA A 102 21.59 10.49 11.77
N GLU A 103 21.58 9.86 12.92
CA GLU A 103 22.73 9.82 13.84
C GLU A 103 23.94 9.13 13.23
N MET A 104 23.73 8.00 12.53
CA MET A 104 24.81 7.32 11.83
C MET A 104 25.41 8.19 10.72
N THR A 105 24.59 8.92 9.97
CA THR A 105 25.04 9.87 8.95
C THR A 105 25.96 10.93 9.55
N LEU A 106 25.58 11.56 10.66
CA LEU A 106 26.41 12.55 11.36
C LEU A 106 27.68 11.93 11.96
N THR A 107 27.55 10.71 12.49
CA THR A 107 28.71 9.94 12.98
C THR A 107 29.73 9.74 11.86
N TYR A 108 29.31 9.32 10.67
CA TYR A 108 30.19 9.19 9.50
C TYR A 108 30.84 10.51 9.09
N MET A 109 30.07 11.59 9.11
CA MET A 109 30.62 12.91 8.83
C MET A 109 31.72 13.28 9.81
N CYS A 110 31.52 13.05 11.11
CA CYS A 110 32.53 13.26 12.17
C CYS A 110 33.75 12.35 11.97
N MET A 111 33.54 11.07 11.68
CA MET A 111 34.62 10.10 11.43
C MET A 111 35.48 10.49 10.23
N LEU A 112 34.85 10.93 9.11
CA LEU A 112 35.53 11.42 7.92
C LEU A 112 36.28 12.74 8.20
N ALA A 113 35.65 13.69 8.91
CA ALA A 113 36.23 14.98 9.23
C ALA A 113 37.50 14.86 10.10
N ARG A 114 37.52 13.90 11.00
CA ARG A 114 38.57 13.74 12.02
C ARG A 114 39.47 12.52 11.80
N HIS A 115 39.32 11.81 10.67
CA HIS A 115 40.07 10.58 10.34
C HIS A 115 40.03 9.52 11.46
N LEU A 116 38.89 9.41 12.19
CA LEU A 116 38.82 8.54 13.36
C LEU A 116 39.00 7.06 13.03
N TYR A 117 38.46 6.61 11.92
CA TYR A 117 38.60 5.22 11.44
C TYR A 117 40.08 4.85 11.19
N ARG A 118 40.87 5.74 10.51
CA ARG A 118 42.32 5.53 10.28
C ARG A 118 43.09 5.62 11.57
N SER A 119 42.78 6.59 12.40
CA SER A 119 43.49 6.78 13.67
C SER A 119 43.33 5.55 14.58
N THR A 120 42.12 4.97 14.65
CA THR A 120 41.87 3.77 15.43
C THR A 120 42.62 2.55 14.85
N SER A 121 42.64 2.37 13.52
CA SER A 121 43.36 1.28 12.88
C SER A 121 44.86 1.38 13.10
N THR A 122 45.48 2.53 12.83
CA THR A 122 46.92 2.71 12.99
C THR A 122 47.36 2.60 14.45
N MET A 123 46.57 3.08 15.41
CA MET A 123 46.86 2.89 16.83
C MET A 123 46.85 1.41 17.24
N LYS A 124 45.91 0.59 16.72
CA LYS A 124 45.90 -0.87 16.95
C LYS A 124 47.13 -1.57 16.36
N GLU A 125 47.70 -1.02 15.30
CA GLU A 125 48.95 -1.48 14.69
C GLU A 125 50.21 -0.93 15.41
N GLY A 126 50.04 -0.22 16.53
CA GLY A 126 51.17 0.39 17.28
C GLY A 126 51.79 1.63 16.60
N LYS A 127 51.14 2.21 15.60
CA LYS A 127 51.66 3.37 14.86
C LYS A 127 51.14 4.70 15.44
N TRP A 128 52.03 5.69 15.56
CA TRP A 128 51.72 7.03 16.04
C TRP A 128 51.77 8.07 14.90
N GLU A 129 50.67 8.20 14.12
CA GLU A 129 50.63 8.98 12.87
C GLU A 129 50.05 10.41 13.03
N LYS A 130 50.21 11.05 14.20
CA LYS A 130 49.58 12.34 14.56
C LYS A 130 49.62 13.40 13.43
N LYS A 131 50.76 13.54 12.73
CA LYS A 131 50.96 14.58 11.69
C LYS A 131 50.09 14.33 10.44
N ARG A 132 49.72 13.08 10.15
CA ARG A 132 48.94 12.69 8.96
C ARG A 132 47.45 12.72 9.23
N LEU A 133 47.04 12.89 10.49
CA LEU A 133 45.63 12.79 10.92
C LEU A 133 45.06 14.16 11.31
N THR A 134 45.59 15.26 10.76
CA THR A 134 45.02 16.59 10.91
C THR A 134 43.69 16.63 10.18
N GLY A 135 42.58 16.82 10.94
CA GLY A 135 41.23 16.85 10.39
C GLY A 135 40.68 18.24 10.17
N THR A 136 39.39 18.32 9.91
CA THR A 136 38.62 19.56 9.74
C THR A 136 37.46 19.61 10.73
N GLU A 137 36.91 20.79 10.97
CA GLU A 137 35.68 20.98 11.70
C GLU A 137 34.47 20.90 10.77
N LEU A 138 33.32 20.48 11.27
CA LEU A 138 32.03 20.54 10.54
C LEU A 138 31.44 21.95 10.57
N ARG A 139 31.72 22.70 11.60
CA ARG A 139 31.27 24.08 11.78
C ARG A 139 31.57 24.94 10.55
N GLY A 140 30.56 25.67 10.06
CA GLY A 140 30.67 26.55 8.91
C GLY A 140 30.79 25.84 7.55
N LYS A 141 30.90 24.50 7.51
CA LYS A 141 30.89 23.72 6.27
C LYS A 141 29.45 23.61 5.74
N THR A 142 29.36 23.30 4.45
CA THR A 142 28.08 23.13 3.76
C THR A 142 27.80 21.65 3.56
N ILE A 143 26.65 21.19 4.05
CA ILE A 143 26.09 19.87 3.73
C ILE A 143 25.07 20.00 2.60
N GLY A 144 25.21 19.15 1.56
CA GLY A 144 24.23 18.95 0.49
C GLY A 144 23.45 17.67 0.73
N ILE A 145 22.14 17.78 0.85
CA ILE A 145 21.23 16.67 1.14
C ILE A 145 20.41 16.38 -0.11
N ILE A 146 20.50 15.16 -0.64
CA ILE A 146 19.66 14.69 -1.75
C ILE A 146 18.51 13.85 -1.16
N GLY A 147 17.29 14.40 -1.21
CA GLY A 147 16.10 13.88 -0.55
C GLY A 147 15.88 14.48 0.83
N LEU A 148 14.86 15.35 0.96
CA LEU A 148 14.49 16.04 2.21
C LEU A 148 13.24 15.42 2.86
N GLY A 149 13.13 14.08 2.79
CA GLY A 149 12.11 13.27 3.46
C GLY A 149 12.33 13.20 4.98
N ARG A 150 11.86 12.13 5.62
CA ARG A 150 12.00 11.93 7.08
C ARG A 150 13.46 11.95 7.54
N VAL A 151 14.31 11.10 6.96
CA VAL A 151 15.72 10.99 7.33
C VAL A 151 16.47 12.27 6.96
N GLY A 152 16.34 12.77 5.72
CA GLY A 152 17.04 13.99 5.28
C GLY A 152 16.70 15.21 6.15
N SER A 153 15.44 15.33 6.60
CA SER A 153 15.03 16.40 7.54
C SER A 153 15.64 16.22 8.93
N ALA A 154 15.77 14.98 9.41
CA ALA A 154 16.43 14.71 10.70
C ALA A 154 17.94 15.02 10.61
N VAL A 155 18.61 14.62 9.52
CA VAL A 155 20.02 14.96 9.23
C VAL A 155 20.21 16.47 9.15
N ALA A 156 19.31 17.19 8.45
CA ALA A 156 19.36 18.64 8.37
C ALA A 156 19.33 19.29 9.75
N ARG A 157 18.41 18.88 10.61
CA ARG A 157 18.28 19.38 12.00
C ARG A 157 19.55 19.11 12.82
N LEU A 158 20.14 17.92 12.71
CA LEU A 158 21.37 17.58 13.41
C LEU A 158 22.58 18.37 12.86
N ALA A 159 22.68 18.53 11.53
CA ALA A 159 23.74 19.32 10.91
C ALA A 159 23.67 20.80 11.32
N GLN A 160 22.48 21.36 11.46
CA GLN A 160 22.27 22.72 11.98
C GLN A 160 22.79 22.87 13.42
N ALA A 161 22.65 21.85 14.27
CA ALA A 161 23.20 21.86 15.63
C ALA A 161 24.75 21.86 15.62
N TYR A 162 25.39 21.36 14.54
CA TYR A 162 26.82 21.50 14.29
C TYR A 162 27.19 22.82 13.59
N GLU A 163 26.28 23.78 13.52
CA GLU A 163 26.46 25.07 12.86
C GLU A 163 26.90 24.95 11.37
N MET A 164 26.41 23.90 10.69
CA MET A 164 26.62 23.71 9.26
C MET A 164 25.60 24.51 8.44
N LYS A 165 25.97 24.89 7.21
CA LYS A 165 25.04 25.41 6.21
C LYS A 165 24.34 24.23 5.52
N VAL A 166 23.01 24.20 5.54
CA VAL A 166 22.23 23.09 4.99
C VAL A 166 21.58 23.48 3.68
N LEU A 167 21.97 22.81 2.61
CA LEU A 167 21.36 22.87 1.28
C LEU A 167 20.71 21.53 0.98
N ALA A 168 19.57 21.54 0.29
CA ALA A 168 18.92 20.31 -0.13
C ALA A 168 18.37 20.39 -1.55
N HIS A 169 18.25 19.23 -2.19
CA HIS A 169 17.47 19.03 -3.40
C HIS A 169 16.41 17.96 -3.13
N ASP A 170 15.15 18.30 -3.38
CA ASP A 170 14.02 17.37 -3.32
C ASP A 170 12.90 17.93 -4.22
N PRO A 171 12.51 17.23 -5.30
CA PRO A 171 11.49 17.72 -6.23
C PRO A 171 10.06 17.66 -5.67
N TYR A 172 9.84 16.99 -4.53
CA TYR A 172 8.53 16.77 -3.94
C TYR A 172 8.25 17.62 -2.69
N VAL A 173 9.28 18.31 -2.18
CA VAL A 173 9.16 19.18 -1.00
C VAL A 173 9.00 20.63 -1.44
N SER A 174 7.99 21.33 -0.90
CA SER A 174 7.80 22.76 -1.20
C SER A 174 8.91 23.61 -0.57
N VAL A 175 9.23 24.73 -1.22
CA VAL A 175 10.21 25.72 -0.71
C VAL A 175 9.80 26.20 0.69
N ARG A 176 8.50 26.39 0.94
CA ARG A 176 7.97 26.79 2.24
C ARG A 176 8.30 25.76 3.32
N ALA A 177 8.01 24.47 3.06
CA ALA A 177 8.25 23.41 4.02
C ALA A 177 9.75 23.22 4.32
N ALA A 178 10.63 23.42 3.34
CA ALA A 178 12.08 23.41 3.54
C ALA A 178 12.55 24.60 4.37
N THR A 179 12.04 25.82 4.08
CA THR A 179 12.37 27.04 4.82
C THR A 179 11.96 26.97 6.28
N GLU A 180 10.76 26.43 6.58
CA GLU A 180 10.28 26.19 7.94
C GLU A 180 11.21 25.26 8.74
N ARG A 181 11.96 24.38 8.05
CA ARG A 181 12.99 23.50 8.64
C ARG A 181 14.39 24.15 8.68
N GLY A 182 14.52 25.40 8.27
CA GLY A 182 15.82 26.09 8.17
C GLY A 182 16.73 25.54 7.06
N VAL A 183 16.15 24.90 6.02
CA VAL A 183 16.87 24.33 4.90
C VAL A 183 16.66 25.16 3.65
N ARG A 184 17.74 25.47 2.91
CA ARG A 184 17.64 26.10 1.61
C ARG A 184 17.50 25.04 0.52
N LEU A 185 16.32 25.01 -0.12
CA LEU A 185 16.04 24.12 -1.26
C LEU A 185 16.56 24.76 -2.54
N ILE A 186 17.37 24.02 -3.31
CA ILE A 186 18.00 24.48 -4.55
C ILE A 186 18.08 23.34 -5.57
N GLU A 187 18.47 23.65 -6.80
CA GLU A 187 18.63 22.68 -7.87
C GLU A 187 19.77 21.69 -7.59
N PHE A 188 19.63 20.47 -8.11
CA PHE A 188 20.55 19.36 -7.87
C PHE A 188 22.01 19.73 -8.15
N GLU A 189 22.30 20.27 -9.32
CA GLU A 189 23.66 20.65 -9.69
C GLU A 189 24.22 21.79 -8.81
N GLU A 190 23.37 22.70 -8.33
CA GLU A 190 23.81 23.77 -7.42
C GLU A 190 24.18 23.20 -6.04
N VAL A 191 23.47 22.17 -5.55
CA VAL A 191 23.87 21.44 -4.35
C VAL A 191 25.25 20.84 -4.51
N LEU A 192 25.50 20.14 -5.63
CA LEU A 192 26.81 19.52 -5.91
C LEU A 192 27.95 20.53 -5.89
N ARG A 193 27.80 21.67 -6.58
CA ARG A 193 28.84 22.72 -6.66
C ARG A 193 29.11 23.41 -5.32
N SER A 194 28.16 23.35 -4.40
CA SER A 194 28.20 24.15 -3.17
C SER A 194 28.61 23.38 -1.92
N CYS A 195 28.45 22.05 -1.90
CA CYS A 195 28.62 21.27 -0.70
C CYS A 195 30.07 20.83 -0.43
N ASP A 196 30.41 20.71 0.85
CA ASP A 196 31.67 20.11 1.35
C ASP A 196 31.41 18.64 1.77
N TYR A 197 30.13 18.31 2.12
CA TYR A 197 29.63 16.99 2.42
C TYR A 197 28.38 16.75 1.59
N LEU A 198 28.32 15.65 0.86
CA LEU A 198 27.17 15.22 0.06
C LEU A 198 26.58 13.97 0.67
N THR A 199 25.29 13.99 1.00
CA THR A 199 24.61 12.84 1.60
C THR A 199 23.28 12.55 0.92
N MET A 200 23.00 11.25 0.69
CA MET A 200 21.81 10.78 0.01
C MET A 200 20.81 10.19 1.00
N HIS A 201 19.54 10.65 0.90
CA HIS A 201 18.39 10.19 1.69
C HIS A 201 17.14 10.09 0.83
N CYS A 202 17.30 9.91 -0.48
CA CYS A 202 16.23 9.70 -1.44
C CYS A 202 15.88 8.21 -1.55
N SER A 203 14.67 7.93 -2.03
CA SER A 203 14.25 6.58 -2.44
C SER A 203 14.96 6.17 -3.74
N LEU A 204 15.12 4.87 -3.96
CA LEU A 204 15.59 4.35 -5.24
C LEU A 204 14.45 4.35 -6.25
N THR A 205 14.57 5.14 -7.29
CA THR A 205 13.66 5.23 -8.44
C THR A 205 14.47 5.17 -9.75
N HIS A 206 13.81 5.21 -10.89
CA HIS A 206 14.49 5.30 -12.17
C HIS A 206 15.35 6.58 -12.25
N GLU A 207 14.89 7.70 -11.70
CA GLU A 207 15.57 9.00 -11.73
C GLU A 207 16.74 9.09 -10.75
N THR A 208 16.66 8.39 -9.61
CA THR A 208 17.70 8.43 -8.57
C THR A 208 18.74 7.32 -8.71
N ARG A 209 18.49 6.31 -9.52
CA ARG A 209 19.46 5.26 -9.83
C ARG A 209 20.67 5.83 -10.56
N GLY A 210 21.86 5.69 -9.95
CA GLY A 210 23.10 6.21 -10.49
C GLY A 210 23.15 7.74 -10.60
N ILE A 211 22.35 8.47 -9.81
CA ILE A 211 22.35 9.94 -9.84
C ILE A 211 23.72 10.51 -9.41
N ILE A 212 24.44 9.79 -8.53
CA ILE A 212 25.83 10.09 -8.18
C ILE A 212 26.74 9.21 -9.02
N ASN A 213 27.31 9.80 -10.05
CA ASN A 213 28.16 9.19 -11.06
C ASN A 213 29.36 10.11 -11.42
N ALA A 214 30.18 9.73 -12.37
CA ALA A 214 31.36 10.51 -12.77
C ALA A 214 31.03 11.97 -13.13
N ARG A 215 29.91 12.22 -13.85
CA ARG A 215 29.47 13.56 -14.23
C ARG A 215 29.06 14.40 -13.01
N SER A 216 28.24 13.84 -12.13
CA SER A 216 27.80 14.54 -10.94
C SER A 216 28.93 14.77 -9.94
N LEU A 217 29.83 13.79 -9.76
CA LEU A 217 31.03 13.94 -8.93
C LEU A 217 31.95 15.02 -9.45
N ALA A 218 32.15 15.13 -10.76
CA ALA A 218 32.98 16.17 -11.36
C ALA A 218 32.46 17.61 -11.12
N LEU A 219 31.18 17.78 -10.82
CA LEU A 219 30.56 19.06 -10.45
C LEU A 219 30.82 19.45 -9.00
N THR A 220 31.20 18.51 -8.15
CA THR A 220 31.41 18.77 -6.72
C THR A 220 32.70 19.54 -6.45
N LYS A 221 32.82 20.12 -5.27
CA LYS A 221 34.07 20.73 -4.84
C LYS A 221 35.18 19.68 -4.73
N PRO A 222 36.42 20.00 -5.16
CA PRO A 222 37.56 19.17 -4.81
C PRO A 222 37.67 18.99 -3.29
N GLY A 223 37.84 17.76 -2.84
CA GLY A 223 37.86 17.42 -1.42
C GLY A 223 36.48 17.18 -0.78
N VAL A 224 35.41 17.08 -1.57
CA VAL A 224 34.07 16.69 -1.08
C VAL A 224 34.11 15.32 -0.38
N ARG A 225 33.23 15.14 0.59
CA ARG A 225 33.03 13.86 1.26
C ARG A 225 31.61 13.33 0.95
N VAL A 226 31.50 12.06 0.58
CA VAL A 226 30.26 11.43 0.14
C VAL A 226 29.77 10.44 1.18
N ILE A 227 28.51 10.55 1.57
CA ILE A 227 27.87 9.66 2.57
C ILE A 227 26.64 9.01 1.94
N ASN A 228 26.56 7.67 1.93
CA ASN A 228 25.39 6.95 1.46
C ASN A 228 24.86 5.99 2.53
N CYS A 229 23.74 6.36 3.14
CA CYS A 229 22.92 5.54 4.04
C CYS A 229 21.51 5.35 3.46
N ALA A 230 21.32 5.51 2.15
CA ALA A 230 20.03 5.36 1.46
C ALA A 230 19.91 4.00 0.75
N ARG A 231 20.39 3.93 -0.50
CA ARG A 231 20.48 2.69 -1.31
C ARG A 231 21.78 2.69 -2.10
N GLY A 232 22.39 1.51 -2.25
CA GLY A 232 23.67 1.37 -2.94
C GLY A 232 23.64 1.87 -4.36
N GLU A 233 22.60 1.53 -5.10
CA GLU A 233 22.43 1.87 -6.52
C GLU A 233 22.22 3.38 -6.79
N VAL A 234 22.09 4.22 -5.78
CA VAL A 234 22.05 5.69 -5.93
C VAL A 234 23.43 6.22 -6.35
N VAL A 235 24.49 5.51 -5.98
CA VAL A 235 25.90 5.85 -6.28
C VAL A 235 26.49 4.81 -7.21
N VAL A 236 27.08 5.25 -8.32
CA VAL A 236 27.85 4.36 -9.20
C VAL A 236 29.20 4.08 -8.54
N GLY A 237 29.42 2.84 -8.08
CA GLY A 237 30.56 2.46 -7.26
C GLY A 237 31.93 2.68 -7.94
N ASP A 238 32.05 2.32 -9.21
CA ASP A 238 33.28 2.49 -10.00
C ASP A 238 33.62 3.97 -10.20
N ASP A 239 32.63 4.82 -10.42
CA ASP A 239 32.85 6.27 -10.59
C ASP A 239 33.28 6.93 -9.26
N LEU A 240 32.71 6.49 -8.14
CA LEU A 240 33.13 6.94 -6.82
C LEU A 240 34.53 6.48 -6.49
N LEU A 241 34.92 5.24 -6.85
CA LEU A 241 36.27 4.71 -6.67
C LEU A 241 37.29 5.56 -7.47
N ALA A 242 37.03 5.82 -8.74
CA ALA A 242 37.90 6.66 -9.57
C ALA A 242 38.05 8.09 -9.01
N ALA A 243 36.97 8.67 -8.47
CA ALA A 243 36.99 9.99 -7.83
C ALA A 243 37.80 10.01 -6.51
N LEU A 244 37.78 8.90 -5.75
CA LEU A 244 38.62 8.71 -4.56
C LEU A 244 40.11 8.55 -4.92
N GLU A 245 40.41 7.74 -5.94
CA GLU A 245 41.77 7.49 -6.41
C GLU A 245 42.42 8.76 -6.98
N SER A 246 41.65 9.61 -7.70
CA SER A 246 42.11 10.90 -8.18
C SER A 246 42.28 11.95 -7.07
N GLY A 247 41.75 11.69 -5.87
CA GLY A 247 41.75 12.64 -4.76
C GLY A 247 40.68 13.76 -4.88
N HIS A 248 39.85 13.74 -5.91
CA HIS A 248 38.73 14.69 -6.04
C HIS A 248 37.72 14.51 -4.89
N VAL A 249 37.38 13.26 -4.55
CA VAL A 249 36.63 12.90 -3.35
C VAL A 249 37.64 12.60 -2.23
N ALA A 250 37.58 13.36 -1.13
CA ALA A 250 38.52 13.19 -0.02
C ALA A 250 38.23 11.94 0.83
N GLY A 251 37.03 11.43 0.80
CA GLY A 251 36.59 10.23 1.49
C GLY A 251 35.12 9.95 1.32
N ALA A 252 34.73 8.70 1.55
CA ALA A 252 33.34 8.28 1.51
C ALA A 252 32.96 7.45 2.73
N ALA A 253 31.68 7.45 3.09
CA ALA A 253 31.11 6.56 4.09
C ALA A 253 29.86 5.87 3.50
N LEU A 254 29.86 4.56 3.48
CA LEU A 254 28.87 3.74 2.79
C LEU A 254 28.31 2.69 3.75
N ASP A 255 27.03 2.76 4.01
CA ASP A 255 26.30 1.74 4.76
C ASP A 255 25.59 0.74 3.83
N VAL A 256 25.49 1.10 2.54
CA VAL A 256 24.75 0.36 1.52
C VAL A 256 25.55 0.20 0.24
N PHE A 257 25.30 -0.91 -0.48
CA PHE A 257 26.04 -1.27 -1.70
C PHE A 257 25.07 -1.75 -2.78
N GLU A 258 25.45 -1.63 -4.05
CA GLU A 258 24.64 -2.10 -5.19
C GLU A 258 24.37 -3.62 -5.09
N THR A 259 25.36 -4.36 -4.63
CA THR A 259 25.19 -5.79 -4.28
C THR A 259 25.52 -5.97 -2.80
N GLU A 260 24.61 -6.56 -2.05
CA GLU A 260 24.78 -6.84 -0.63
C GLU A 260 24.70 -8.36 -0.35
N PRO A 261 25.74 -8.96 0.25
CA PRO A 261 27.03 -8.38 0.66
C PRO A 261 27.94 -8.02 -0.53
N PRO A 262 28.77 -6.94 -0.43
CA PRO A 262 29.58 -6.43 -1.54
C PRO A 262 30.79 -7.30 -1.90
N GLY A 263 31.04 -8.36 -1.18
CA GLY A 263 32.19 -9.25 -1.43
C GLY A 263 33.55 -8.53 -1.35
N ALA A 264 34.48 -8.93 -2.20
CA ALA A 264 35.83 -8.34 -2.29
C ALA A 264 35.81 -7.07 -3.16
N SER A 265 35.09 -6.03 -2.74
CA SER A 265 34.98 -4.78 -3.46
C SER A 265 36.19 -3.87 -3.24
N PRO A 266 36.86 -3.36 -4.31
CA PRO A 266 37.93 -2.38 -4.20
C PRO A 266 37.50 -1.11 -3.45
N LEU A 267 36.23 -0.71 -3.59
CA LEU A 267 35.65 0.43 -2.90
C LEU A 267 35.62 0.23 -1.39
N VAL A 268 35.23 -0.97 -0.91
CA VAL A 268 35.17 -1.29 0.52
C VAL A 268 36.53 -1.29 1.18
N VAL A 269 37.57 -1.75 0.49
CA VAL A 269 38.97 -1.79 1.03
C VAL A 269 39.75 -0.50 0.83
N HIS A 270 39.19 0.49 0.13
CA HIS A 270 39.88 1.76 -0.13
C HIS A 270 40.16 2.52 1.18
N PRO A 271 41.39 3.05 1.41
CA PRO A 271 41.81 3.62 2.69
C PRO A 271 41.04 4.88 3.13
N ASN A 272 40.33 5.54 2.22
CA ASN A 272 39.51 6.72 2.50
C ASN A 272 38.00 6.37 2.52
N VAL A 273 37.63 5.10 2.59
CA VAL A 273 36.23 4.64 2.70
C VAL A 273 35.98 4.06 4.07
N ILE A 274 34.86 4.44 4.66
CA ILE A 274 34.26 3.81 5.83
C ILE A 274 33.10 2.98 5.31
N ALA A 275 33.11 1.67 5.57
CA ALA A 275 32.08 0.76 5.14
C ALA A 275 31.41 0.10 6.33
N SER A 276 30.09 -0.08 6.28
CA SER A 276 29.33 -0.87 7.26
C SER A 276 28.28 -1.74 6.57
N PRO A 277 27.86 -2.86 7.21
CA PRO A 277 27.03 -3.87 6.58
C PRO A 277 25.54 -3.57 6.71
N HIS A 278 25.07 -2.43 6.17
CA HIS A 278 23.68 -1.99 6.14
C HIS A 278 23.02 -1.98 7.55
N ILE A 279 23.66 -1.28 8.47
CA ILE A 279 23.25 -1.20 9.88
C ILE A 279 22.69 0.16 10.30
N GLY A 280 22.46 1.09 9.37
CA GLY A 280 21.95 2.42 9.67
C GLY A 280 20.66 2.45 10.48
N GLY A 281 19.81 1.44 10.30
CA GLY A 281 18.58 1.25 11.08
C GLY A 281 18.70 0.22 12.23
N SER A 282 19.88 -0.28 12.54
CA SER A 282 20.06 -1.40 13.47
C SER A 282 20.43 -0.88 14.87
N THR A 283 19.51 -0.16 15.53
CA THR A 283 19.59 0.21 16.94
C THR A 283 18.50 -0.51 17.72
N GLU A 284 18.69 -0.70 19.02
CA GLU A 284 17.70 -1.38 19.89
C GLU A 284 16.36 -0.66 19.84
N GLU A 285 16.38 0.67 19.96
CA GLU A 285 15.18 1.51 19.94
C GLU A 285 14.44 1.43 18.60
N ALA A 286 15.16 1.43 17.47
CA ALA A 286 14.54 1.30 16.15
C ALA A 286 13.93 -0.09 15.94
N LEU A 287 14.62 -1.15 16.39
CA LEU A 287 14.14 -2.52 16.27
C LEU A 287 12.88 -2.75 17.10
N ASP A 288 12.83 -2.26 18.33
CA ASP A 288 11.67 -2.37 19.22
C ASP A 288 10.48 -1.58 18.67
N ALA A 289 10.70 -0.31 18.29
CA ALA A 289 9.66 0.53 17.72
C ALA A 289 9.08 -0.04 16.42
N ILE A 290 9.94 -0.52 15.51
CA ILE A 290 9.52 -1.13 14.24
C ILE A 290 8.81 -2.46 14.48
N GLY A 291 9.30 -3.28 15.43
CA GLY A 291 8.69 -4.56 15.76
C GLY A 291 7.28 -4.42 16.33
N ALA A 292 7.09 -3.48 17.27
CA ALA A 292 5.76 -3.17 17.79
C ALA A 292 4.82 -2.63 16.70
N ALA A 293 5.29 -1.64 15.93
CA ALA A 293 4.47 -1.01 14.90
C ALA A 293 4.03 -1.99 13.80
N VAL A 294 4.91 -2.86 13.30
CA VAL A 294 4.56 -3.84 12.27
C VAL A 294 3.54 -4.86 12.77
N ALA A 295 3.63 -5.27 14.04
CA ALA A 295 2.68 -6.18 14.65
C ALA A 295 1.31 -5.54 14.84
N GLU A 296 1.26 -4.28 15.28
CA GLU A 296 0.02 -3.50 15.39
C GLU A 296 -0.67 -3.32 14.02
N GLU A 297 0.09 -3.02 12.97
CA GLU A 297 -0.44 -2.88 11.61
C GLU A 297 -1.03 -4.19 11.09
N VAL A 298 -0.34 -5.31 11.29
CA VAL A 298 -0.83 -6.64 10.90
C VAL A 298 -2.07 -7.02 11.71
N ARG A 299 -2.05 -6.82 13.03
CA ARG A 299 -3.20 -7.03 13.91
C ARG A 299 -4.43 -6.26 13.41
N ASP A 300 -4.27 -4.96 13.23
CA ASP A 300 -5.36 -4.08 12.82
C ASP A 300 -5.94 -4.50 11.46
N PHE A 301 -5.08 -4.83 10.51
CA PHE A 301 -5.52 -5.34 9.20
C PHE A 301 -6.25 -6.68 9.29
N LEU A 302 -5.74 -7.63 10.07
CA LEU A 302 -6.37 -8.94 10.20
C LEU A 302 -7.75 -8.86 10.88
N LEU A 303 -7.93 -7.93 11.82
CA LEU A 303 -9.19 -7.70 12.54
C LEU A 303 -10.20 -6.87 11.74
N THR A 304 -9.72 -5.85 11.00
CA THR A 304 -10.61 -4.85 10.38
C THR A 304 -10.68 -4.92 8.86
N GLY A 305 -9.73 -5.61 8.21
CA GLY A 305 -9.55 -5.59 6.75
C GLY A 305 -8.96 -4.28 6.22
N ILE A 306 -8.65 -3.31 7.08
CA ILE A 306 -8.17 -1.99 6.70
C ILE A 306 -6.64 -1.92 6.84
N PRO A 307 -5.89 -1.85 5.73
CA PRO A 307 -4.44 -1.80 5.79
C PRO A 307 -3.93 -0.38 6.06
N ARG A 308 -2.84 -0.28 6.84
CA ARG A 308 -2.09 0.97 7.06
C ARG A 308 -0.70 0.86 6.42
N ASN A 309 -0.10 2.02 6.10
CA ASN A 309 1.27 2.09 5.57
C ASN A 309 1.53 1.09 4.42
N THR A 310 0.57 0.99 3.52
CA THR A 310 0.66 0.10 2.37
C THR A 310 1.64 0.63 1.32
N VAL A 311 2.38 -0.28 0.71
CA VAL A 311 3.33 0.05 -0.37
C VAL A 311 2.72 -0.17 -1.75
N ASN A 312 1.82 -1.13 -1.87
CA ASN A 312 1.15 -1.47 -3.13
C ASN A 312 -0.31 -1.00 -3.21
N LEU A 313 -0.71 -0.08 -2.33
CA LEU A 313 -1.94 0.70 -2.41
C LEU A 313 -1.63 2.17 -2.13
N PRO A 314 -2.41 3.12 -2.67
CA PRO A 314 -2.28 4.53 -2.29
C PRO A 314 -2.48 4.72 -0.79
N ALA A 315 -1.52 5.36 -0.13
CA ALA A 315 -1.64 5.69 1.28
C ALA A 315 -2.60 6.88 1.45
N LEU A 316 -3.67 6.68 2.23
CA LEU A 316 -4.57 7.75 2.64
C LEU A 316 -4.29 8.16 4.09
N PRO A 317 -4.37 9.47 4.41
CA PRO A 317 -4.39 9.91 5.79
C PRO A 317 -5.50 9.22 6.59
N ALA A 318 -5.28 8.96 7.87
CA ALA A 318 -6.23 8.20 8.71
C ALA A 318 -7.65 8.84 8.78
N GLU A 319 -7.74 10.16 8.70
CA GLU A 319 -9.02 10.89 8.65
C GLU A 319 -9.75 10.64 7.32
N GLU A 320 -9.03 10.70 6.21
CA GLU A 320 -9.58 10.45 4.87
C GLU A 320 -10.00 8.98 4.72
N GLN A 321 -9.20 8.05 5.27
CA GLN A 321 -9.51 6.63 5.29
C GLN A 321 -10.84 6.34 6.02
N ARG A 322 -11.07 6.95 7.20
CA ARG A 322 -12.35 6.84 7.92
C ARG A 322 -13.51 7.43 7.13
N ARG A 323 -13.27 8.55 6.43
CA ARG A 323 -14.30 9.22 5.63
C ARG A 323 -14.73 8.40 4.41
N ILE A 324 -13.80 7.69 3.75
CA ILE A 324 -14.10 6.91 2.55
C ILE A 324 -14.64 5.51 2.84
N GLN A 325 -14.42 4.96 4.03
CA GLN A 325 -14.80 3.60 4.39
C GLN A 325 -16.26 3.24 4.05
N PRO A 326 -17.29 4.06 4.38
CA PRO A 326 -18.68 3.76 4.01
C PRO A 326 -18.91 3.67 2.49
N TYR A 327 -18.12 4.42 1.70
CA TYR A 327 -18.21 4.39 0.24
C TYR A 327 -17.47 3.19 -0.37
N LEU A 328 -16.38 2.73 0.23
CA LEU A 328 -15.72 1.49 -0.18
C LEU A 328 -16.65 0.29 0.00
N GLU A 329 -17.34 0.22 1.14
CA GLU A 329 -18.36 -0.81 1.40
C GLU A 329 -19.53 -0.69 0.43
N LEU A 330 -20.04 0.53 0.20
CA LEU A 330 -21.10 0.78 -0.79
C LEU A 330 -20.67 0.30 -2.18
N GLY A 331 -19.48 0.68 -2.63
CA GLY A 331 -18.92 0.28 -3.93
C GLY A 331 -18.79 -1.22 -4.09
N GLY A 332 -18.26 -1.89 -3.06
CA GLY A 332 -18.15 -3.35 -3.05
C GLY A 332 -19.51 -4.06 -3.11
N LYS A 333 -20.49 -3.59 -2.34
CA LYS A 333 -21.85 -4.16 -2.32
C LYS A 333 -22.62 -3.90 -3.61
N LEU A 334 -22.59 -2.68 -4.15
CA LEU A 334 -23.21 -2.37 -5.44
C LEU A 334 -22.56 -3.15 -6.58
N GLY A 335 -21.22 -3.27 -6.55
CA GLY A 335 -20.49 -4.11 -7.49
C GLY A 335 -20.90 -5.58 -7.38
N SER A 336 -21.00 -6.12 -6.18
CA SER A 336 -21.47 -7.50 -5.94
C SER A 336 -22.90 -7.71 -6.43
N PHE A 337 -23.79 -6.73 -6.21
CA PHE A 337 -25.15 -6.78 -6.72
C PHE A 337 -25.17 -6.90 -8.26
N LEU A 338 -24.48 -5.99 -8.95
CA LEU A 338 -24.41 -6.03 -10.43
C LEU A 338 -23.73 -7.28 -10.96
N GLY A 339 -22.62 -7.71 -10.38
CA GLY A 339 -21.90 -8.92 -10.80
C GLY A 339 -22.76 -10.18 -10.72
N GLN A 340 -23.76 -10.22 -9.83
CA GLN A 340 -24.68 -11.35 -9.68
C GLN A 340 -25.90 -11.29 -10.61
N ILE A 341 -26.30 -10.12 -11.09
CA ILE A 341 -27.44 -9.97 -11.99
C ILE A 341 -27.06 -9.83 -13.46
N SER A 342 -25.82 -9.42 -13.77
CA SER A 342 -25.39 -9.17 -15.15
C SER A 342 -25.08 -10.43 -15.96
N GLY A 343 -24.71 -11.54 -15.35
CA GLY A 343 -24.68 -12.93 -15.85
C GLY A 343 -24.03 -13.20 -17.23
N ALA A 344 -23.29 -12.24 -17.82
CA ALA A 344 -22.78 -12.31 -19.17
C ALA A 344 -21.33 -11.78 -19.26
N ARG A 345 -20.71 -11.82 -20.45
CA ARG A 345 -19.34 -11.33 -20.64
C ARG A 345 -19.28 -9.81 -20.51
N ILE A 346 -18.55 -9.35 -19.50
CA ILE A 346 -18.36 -7.92 -19.21
C ILE A 346 -17.37 -7.32 -20.21
N GLU A 347 -17.77 -6.23 -20.87
CA GLU A 347 -16.94 -5.46 -21.81
C GLU A 347 -16.51 -4.12 -21.21
N GLU A 348 -17.41 -3.44 -20.48
CA GLU A 348 -17.18 -2.11 -19.94
C GLU A 348 -17.85 -1.96 -18.57
N ILE A 349 -17.18 -1.28 -17.67
CA ILE A 349 -17.70 -0.87 -16.36
C ILE A 349 -17.57 0.64 -16.25
N ARG A 350 -18.71 1.34 -16.09
CA ARG A 350 -18.74 2.80 -15.83
C ARG A 350 -19.05 3.04 -14.38
N ILE A 351 -18.28 3.95 -13.77
CA ILE A 351 -18.45 4.34 -12.39
C ILE A 351 -18.65 5.85 -12.34
N SER A 352 -19.76 6.31 -11.80
CA SER A 352 -20.09 7.72 -11.64
C SER A 352 -20.10 8.11 -10.17
N TYR A 353 -19.37 9.17 -9.86
CA TYR A 353 -19.24 9.71 -8.51
C TYR A 353 -19.97 11.05 -8.43
N ASP A 354 -20.92 11.17 -7.47
CA ASP A 354 -21.61 12.41 -7.17
C ASP A 354 -21.26 12.86 -5.74
N GLY A 355 -21.04 14.18 -5.56
CA GLY A 355 -20.78 14.78 -4.25
C GLY A 355 -19.30 14.96 -3.90
N ALA A 356 -18.99 14.97 -2.59
CA ALA A 356 -17.69 15.37 -2.04
C ALA A 356 -16.64 14.25 -1.94
N ILE A 357 -16.69 13.27 -2.86
CA ILE A 357 -15.66 12.21 -2.91
C ILE A 357 -14.37 12.82 -3.46
N ASP A 358 -13.30 12.77 -2.66
CA ASP A 358 -12.00 13.33 -3.02
C ASP A 358 -11.35 12.55 -4.18
N GLN A 359 -10.57 13.25 -5.00
CA GLN A 359 -9.90 12.66 -6.16
C GLN A 359 -8.85 11.61 -5.76
N SER A 360 -8.19 11.78 -4.61
CA SER A 360 -7.22 10.83 -4.05
C SER A 360 -7.85 9.48 -3.67
N SER A 361 -9.16 9.48 -3.38
CA SER A 361 -9.90 8.32 -2.91
C SER A 361 -10.55 7.50 -4.03
N THR A 362 -10.64 8.03 -5.26
CA THR A 362 -11.35 7.35 -6.38
C THR A 362 -10.68 6.04 -6.79
N TYR A 363 -9.36 5.94 -6.69
CA TYR A 363 -8.65 4.69 -6.99
C TYR A 363 -9.12 3.51 -6.14
N LEU A 364 -9.23 3.71 -4.81
CA LEU A 364 -9.70 2.66 -3.89
C LEU A 364 -11.18 2.34 -4.11
N LEU A 365 -11.99 3.36 -4.36
CA LEU A 365 -13.42 3.20 -4.61
C LEU A 365 -13.69 2.45 -5.91
N LYS A 366 -12.97 2.77 -6.98
CA LYS A 366 -12.97 1.99 -8.22
C LYS A 366 -12.65 0.52 -7.97
N ASN A 367 -11.57 0.26 -7.26
CA ASN A 367 -11.16 -1.12 -6.99
C ASN A 367 -12.17 -1.86 -6.10
N ALA A 368 -12.86 -1.17 -5.19
CA ALA A 368 -13.94 -1.76 -4.41
C ALA A 368 -15.11 -2.22 -5.30
N VAL A 369 -15.52 -1.37 -6.23
CA VAL A 369 -16.55 -1.69 -7.24
C VAL A 369 -16.13 -2.89 -8.08
N LEU A 370 -14.92 -2.84 -8.64
CA LEU A 370 -14.38 -3.91 -9.48
C LEU A 370 -14.26 -5.23 -8.71
N ALA A 371 -13.80 -5.19 -7.46
CA ALA A 371 -13.71 -6.37 -6.61
C ALA A 371 -15.10 -6.99 -6.38
N GLY A 372 -16.12 -6.16 -6.10
CA GLY A 372 -17.50 -6.62 -5.98
C GLY A 372 -18.01 -7.31 -7.24
N ILE A 373 -17.81 -6.70 -8.42
CA ILE A 373 -18.26 -7.25 -9.70
C ILE A 373 -17.54 -8.56 -10.05
N LEU A 374 -16.20 -8.58 -9.92
CA LEU A 374 -15.38 -9.66 -10.46
C LEU A 374 -15.26 -10.87 -9.55
N ARG A 375 -15.50 -10.73 -8.24
CA ARG A 375 -15.24 -11.77 -7.23
C ARG A 375 -15.91 -13.11 -7.54
N ARG A 376 -17.14 -13.12 -8.01
CA ARG A 376 -17.86 -14.37 -8.35
C ARG A 376 -17.48 -14.94 -9.72
N SER A 377 -16.96 -14.11 -10.61
CA SER A 377 -16.65 -14.50 -11.99
C SER A 377 -15.21 -15.01 -12.16
N LEU A 378 -14.36 -14.81 -11.16
CA LEU A 378 -12.94 -15.12 -11.26
C LEU A 378 -12.51 -16.17 -10.25
N PRO A 379 -11.74 -17.19 -10.66
CA PRO A 379 -11.07 -18.07 -9.71
C PRO A 379 -9.98 -17.30 -8.98
N GLY A 380 -9.85 -17.54 -7.70
CA GLY A 380 -8.85 -16.91 -6.85
C GLY A 380 -9.36 -15.64 -6.17
N ARG A 381 -8.46 -15.03 -5.42
CA ARG A 381 -8.79 -13.90 -4.56
C ARG A 381 -8.86 -12.60 -5.35
N VAL A 382 -10.02 -11.96 -5.35
CA VAL A 382 -10.24 -10.62 -5.93
C VAL A 382 -10.54 -9.64 -4.80
N ASN A 383 -9.73 -8.58 -4.69
CA ASN A 383 -9.86 -7.58 -3.63
C ASN A 383 -9.45 -6.18 -4.12
N LEU A 384 -9.39 -5.21 -3.20
CA LEU A 384 -9.03 -3.81 -3.48
C LEU A 384 -7.65 -3.64 -4.14
N ILE A 385 -6.75 -4.64 -4.01
CA ILE A 385 -5.37 -4.54 -4.44
C ILE A 385 -5.23 -4.95 -5.91
N ASN A 386 -5.88 -6.05 -6.30
CA ASN A 386 -5.70 -6.65 -7.62
C ASN A 386 -6.87 -6.45 -8.59
N ALA A 387 -8.02 -5.97 -8.12
CA ALA A 387 -9.22 -5.87 -8.97
C ALA A 387 -9.01 -5.05 -10.24
N GLY A 388 -8.29 -3.93 -10.16
CA GLY A 388 -7.98 -3.08 -11.30
C GLY A 388 -7.06 -3.78 -12.31
N ALA A 389 -6.01 -4.46 -11.84
CA ALA A 389 -5.10 -5.22 -12.69
C ALA A 389 -5.84 -6.39 -13.38
N LEU A 390 -6.67 -7.12 -12.63
CA LEU A 390 -7.47 -8.23 -13.16
C LEU A 390 -8.50 -7.78 -14.22
N ALA A 391 -9.12 -6.61 -14.05
CA ALA A 391 -9.99 -6.02 -15.06
C ALA A 391 -9.22 -5.71 -16.35
N THR A 392 -8.04 -5.10 -16.24
CA THR A 392 -7.16 -4.78 -17.38
C THR A 392 -6.69 -6.05 -18.11
N GLU A 393 -6.23 -7.07 -17.38
CA GLU A 393 -5.80 -8.35 -17.98
C GLU A 393 -6.91 -9.06 -18.77
N ARG A 394 -8.18 -8.79 -18.42
CA ARG A 394 -9.36 -9.35 -19.12
C ARG A 394 -9.90 -8.46 -20.22
N GLY A 395 -9.25 -7.33 -20.48
CA GLY A 395 -9.70 -6.38 -21.50
C GLY A 395 -11.01 -5.67 -21.15
N ILE A 396 -11.37 -5.60 -19.87
CA ILE A 396 -12.55 -4.86 -19.41
C ILE A 396 -12.19 -3.37 -19.39
N GLU A 397 -12.94 -2.58 -20.15
CA GLU A 397 -12.79 -1.13 -20.13
C GLU A 397 -13.42 -0.54 -18.87
N VAL A 398 -12.68 0.30 -18.14
CA VAL A 398 -13.17 0.95 -16.91
C VAL A 398 -13.19 2.45 -17.11
N VAL A 399 -14.39 3.03 -17.10
CA VAL A 399 -14.63 4.46 -17.32
C VAL A 399 -15.10 5.11 -16.03
N GLU A 400 -14.34 6.11 -15.57
CA GLU A 400 -14.67 6.89 -14.37
C GLU A 400 -15.24 8.26 -14.79
N MET A 401 -16.40 8.65 -14.26
CA MET A 401 -17.06 9.91 -14.54
C MET A 401 -17.40 10.63 -13.24
N ARG A 402 -17.25 11.95 -13.23
CA ARG A 402 -17.81 12.80 -12.17
C ARG A 402 -19.10 13.43 -12.69
N SER A 403 -20.18 13.18 -11.97
CA SER A 403 -21.43 13.86 -12.27
C SER A 403 -21.50 15.18 -11.49
N VAL A 404 -21.89 16.24 -12.17
CA VAL A 404 -22.15 17.57 -11.58
C VAL A 404 -23.64 17.70 -11.29
N ARG A 405 -24.42 16.63 -11.46
CA ARG A 405 -25.86 16.67 -11.17
C ARG A 405 -26.05 16.89 -9.67
N ARG A 406 -26.71 17.97 -9.32
CA ARG A 406 -27.31 18.15 -7.99
C ARG A 406 -28.45 17.12 -7.86
N ALA A 407 -28.11 15.88 -7.54
CA ALA A 407 -29.10 14.89 -7.14
C ALA A 407 -29.77 15.35 -5.82
N ALA A 408 -31.00 14.92 -5.58
CA ALA A 408 -31.69 15.19 -4.34
C ALA A 408 -30.96 14.62 -3.11
N PHE A 409 -30.00 13.71 -3.34
CA PHE A 409 -29.14 13.09 -2.36
C PHE A 409 -27.67 13.49 -2.61
N SER A 410 -26.97 13.89 -1.56
CA SER A 410 -25.54 14.15 -1.59
C SER A 410 -24.79 12.81 -1.47
N ASN A 411 -23.69 12.65 -2.24
CA ASN A 411 -22.78 11.51 -2.17
C ASN A 411 -23.38 10.17 -2.67
N THR A 412 -23.77 10.11 -3.94
CA THR A 412 -24.22 8.89 -4.58
C THR A 412 -23.12 8.24 -5.43
N LEU A 413 -23.21 6.93 -5.58
CA LEU A 413 -22.36 6.11 -6.43
C LEU A 413 -23.22 5.38 -7.45
N GLY A 414 -23.01 5.67 -8.73
CA GLY A 414 -23.62 4.97 -9.84
C GLY A 414 -22.65 4.03 -10.52
N ILE A 415 -23.10 2.82 -10.85
CA ILE A 415 -22.32 1.81 -11.54
C ILE A 415 -23.14 1.28 -12.71
N ALA A 416 -22.53 1.16 -13.90
CA ALA A 416 -23.14 0.50 -15.04
C ALA A 416 -22.17 -0.53 -15.60
N VAL A 417 -22.68 -1.71 -15.91
CA VAL A 417 -21.94 -2.82 -16.51
C VAL A 417 -22.53 -3.12 -17.88
N ARG A 418 -21.74 -2.95 -18.92
CA ARG A 418 -22.08 -3.33 -20.30
C ARG A 418 -21.53 -4.71 -20.60
N THR A 419 -22.40 -5.57 -21.10
CA THR A 419 -22.10 -6.94 -21.50
C THR A 419 -22.56 -7.18 -22.93
N ASP A 420 -22.22 -8.34 -23.50
CA ASP A 420 -22.75 -8.80 -24.79
C ASP A 420 -24.28 -8.98 -24.78
N ALA A 421 -24.92 -9.12 -23.63
CA ALA A 421 -26.37 -9.26 -23.47
C ALA A 421 -27.12 -7.93 -23.22
N GLY A 422 -26.40 -6.85 -22.97
CA GLY A 422 -26.99 -5.54 -22.68
C GLY A 422 -26.27 -4.79 -21.56
N THR A 423 -26.90 -3.71 -21.09
CA THR A 423 -26.37 -2.87 -19.99
C THR A 423 -27.27 -2.99 -18.78
N SER A 424 -26.67 -3.21 -17.61
CA SER A 424 -27.33 -3.13 -16.31
C SER A 424 -26.66 -2.05 -15.48
N SER A 425 -27.44 -1.31 -14.69
CA SER A 425 -26.92 -0.24 -13.86
C SER A 425 -27.57 -0.22 -12.47
N VAL A 426 -26.85 0.34 -11.51
CA VAL A 426 -27.34 0.55 -10.14
C VAL A 426 -26.88 1.89 -9.62
N LEU A 427 -27.75 2.60 -8.93
CA LEU A 427 -27.43 3.82 -8.19
C LEU A 427 -27.64 3.54 -6.69
N GLY A 428 -26.69 3.93 -5.88
CA GLY A 428 -26.81 3.78 -4.42
C GLY A 428 -26.21 4.93 -3.64
N MET A 429 -26.49 4.94 -2.34
CA MET A 429 -25.95 5.93 -1.41
C MET A 429 -25.57 5.28 -0.08
N SER A 430 -24.69 5.94 0.66
CA SER A 430 -24.46 5.71 2.08
C SER A 430 -24.89 6.96 2.86
N ASP A 431 -25.71 6.77 3.89
CA ASP A 431 -26.10 7.88 4.76
C ASP A 431 -25.00 8.24 5.78
N SER A 432 -25.23 9.28 6.58
CA SER A 432 -24.30 9.74 7.61
C SER A 432 -24.09 8.76 8.76
N GLN A 433 -24.93 7.72 8.87
CA GLN A 433 -24.82 6.66 9.86
C GLN A 433 -24.18 5.39 9.29
N GLY A 434 -23.78 5.42 7.99
CA GLY A 434 -23.20 4.29 7.29
C GLY A 434 -24.21 3.28 6.74
N SER A 435 -25.54 3.57 6.83
CA SER A 435 -26.56 2.71 6.21
C SER A 435 -26.53 2.88 4.69
N GLN A 436 -26.51 1.75 3.99
CA GLN A 436 -26.39 1.72 2.53
C GLN A 436 -27.71 1.32 1.89
N ARG A 437 -28.07 2.04 0.82
CA ARG A 437 -29.34 1.86 0.10
C ARG A 437 -29.11 1.89 -1.40
N ILE A 438 -29.89 1.08 -2.13
CA ILE A 438 -30.10 1.24 -3.58
C ILE A 438 -31.13 2.35 -3.77
N LEU A 439 -30.89 3.25 -4.72
CA LEU A 439 -31.79 4.34 -5.11
C LEU A 439 -32.37 4.14 -6.52
N GLY A 440 -31.79 3.26 -7.31
CA GLY A 440 -32.25 2.96 -8.66
C GLY A 440 -31.57 1.74 -9.25
N VAL A 441 -32.25 1.03 -10.11
CA VAL A 441 -31.72 -0.07 -10.91
C VAL A 441 -32.18 0.15 -12.35
N ASP A 442 -31.22 0.17 -13.28
CA ASP A 442 -31.39 0.59 -14.66
C ASP A 442 -32.01 2.00 -14.76
N ASP A 443 -33.17 2.14 -15.37
CA ASP A 443 -33.93 3.39 -15.50
C ASP A 443 -35.15 3.44 -14.54
N ILE A 444 -35.15 2.60 -13.50
CA ILE A 444 -36.25 2.51 -12.54
C ILE A 444 -35.78 2.99 -11.16
N ASP A 445 -36.39 4.05 -10.66
CA ASP A 445 -36.20 4.54 -9.31
C ASP A 445 -36.79 3.54 -8.31
N ILE A 446 -35.97 3.13 -7.33
CA ILE A 446 -36.37 2.19 -6.29
C ILE A 446 -35.51 2.38 -5.05
N GLU A 447 -36.11 2.54 -3.89
CA GLU A 447 -35.37 2.66 -2.64
C GLU A 447 -35.44 1.38 -1.82
N ALA A 448 -34.27 0.73 -1.61
CA ALA A 448 -34.18 -0.52 -0.86
C ALA A 448 -32.91 -0.60 -0.02
N PRO A 449 -32.93 -1.28 1.16
CA PRO A 449 -31.74 -1.57 1.94
C PRO A 449 -30.76 -2.47 1.16
N LEU A 450 -29.47 -2.09 1.12
CA LEU A 450 -28.40 -2.86 0.46
C LEU A 450 -27.67 -3.75 1.49
N ARG A 451 -28.33 -4.83 1.93
CA ARG A 451 -27.79 -5.75 2.94
C ARG A 451 -28.44 -7.14 2.89
N GLY A 452 -27.67 -8.15 3.27
CA GLY A 452 -28.15 -9.54 3.38
C GLY A 452 -28.58 -10.14 2.05
N MET A 453 -29.54 -11.03 2.07
CA MET A 453 -30.10 -11.65 0.88
C MET A 453 -31.20 -10.79 0.27
N ILE A 454 -31.05 -10.49 -1.02
CA ILE A 454 -32.01 -9.69 -1.80
C ILE A 454 -32.52 -10.56 -2.96
N LEU A 455 -33.78 -10.89 -2.96
CA LEU A 455 -34.45 -11.46 -4.10
C LEU A 455 -34.76 -10.34 -5.10
N PHE A 456 -34.05 -10.32 -6.23
CA PHE A 456 -34.25 -9.40 -7.33
C PHE A 456 -35.24 -9.98 -8.33
N ILE A 457 -36.31 -9.24 -8.61
CA ILE A 457 -37.35 -9.67 -9.57
C ILE A 457 -37.58 -8.55 -10.58
N ARG A 458 -37.58 -8.91 -11.85
CA ARG A 458 -38.04 -8.04 -12.97
C ARG A 458 -39.31 -8.63 -13.54
N ASN A 459 -40.37 -7.86 -13.61
CA ASN A 459 -41.70 -8.32 -14.03
C ASN A 459 -42.42 -7.30 -14.91
N GLN A 460 -43.44 -7.75 -15.61
CA GLN A 460 -44.45 -6.87 -16.18
C GLN A 460 -45.22 -6.15 -15.08
N ASP A 461 -45.47 -4.86 -15.26
CA ASP A 461 -46.23 -4.06 -14.30
C ASP A 461 -47.74 -4.33 -14.45
N VAL A 462 -48.19 -5.43 -13.85
CA VAL A 462 -49.59 -5.87 -13.87
C VAL A 462 -50.08 -6.22 -12.46
N PRO A 463 -51.38 -6.03 -12.16
CA PRO A 463 -51.95 -6.36 -10.87
C PRO A 463 -51.74 -7.83 -10.46
N GLY A 464 -51.53 -8.03 -9.16
CA GLY A 464 -51.48 -9.36 -8.55
C GLY A 464 -50.09 -9.99 -8.45
N VAL A 465 -49.03 -9.40 -9.07
CA VAL A 465 -47.66 -9.95 -9.03
C VAL A 465 -47.14 -9.98 -7.58
N ILE A 466 -47.25 -8.87 -6.85
CA ILE A 466 -46.80 -8.78 -5.45
C ILE A 466 -47.45 -9.83 -4.58
N GLY A 467 -48.79 -10.00 -4.74
CA GLY A 467 -49.54 -11.01 -3.98
C GLY A 467 -49.07 -12.44 -4.24
N LYS A 468 -48.81 -12.78 -5.52
CA LYS A 468 -48.29 -14.11 -5.89
C LYS A 468 -46.90 -14.36 -5.33
N VAL A 469 -45.99 -13.36 -5.41
CA VAL A 469 -44.64 -13.45 -4.84
C VAL A 469 -44.73 -13.61 -3.32
N GLY A 470 -45.53 -12.78 -2.63
CA GLY A 470 -45.68 -12.85 -1.18
C GLY A 470 -46.26 -14.16 -0.69
N THR A 471 -47.29 -14.68 -1.38
CA THR A 471 -47.91 -16.00 -1.05
C THR A 471 -46.89 -17.12 -1.24
N LEU A 472 -46.17 -17.15 -2.37
CA LEU A 472 -45.17 -18.19 -2.64
C LEU A 472 -44.06 -18.19 -1.57
N LEU A 473 -43.51 -17.03 -1.20
CA LEU A 473 -42.49 -16.94 -0.17
C LEU A 473 -43.05 -17.37 1.21
N GLY A 474 -44.26 -16.94 1.55
CA GLY A 474 -44.93 -17.33 2.81
C GLY A 474 -45.19 -18.84 2.89
N ASP A 475 -45.67 -19.48 1.82
CA ASP A 475 -45.91 -20.93 1.75
C ASP A 475 -44.60 -21.74 1.90
N ARG A 476 -43.47 -21.15 1.57
CA ARG A 476 -42.11 -21.72 1.73
C ARG A 476 -41.46 -21.38 3.08
N GLY A 477 -42.17 -20.67 3.97
CA GLY A 477 -41.63 -20.22 5.26
C GLY A 477 -40.53 -19.17 5.17
N ILE A 478 -40.45 -18.45 4.05
CA ILE A 478 -39.47 -17.39 3.82
C ILE A 478 -40.07 -16.06 4.28
N ASN A 479 -39.50 -15.48 5.34
CA ASN A 479 -39.92 -14.18 5.86
C ASN A 479 -39.41 -13.03 5.01
N ILE A 480 -40.26 -12.05 4.74
CA ILE A 480 -39.95 -10.84 4.01
C ILE A 480 -39.59 -9.72 5.00
N ALA A 481 -38.32 -9.33 5.08
CA ALA A 481 -37.85 -8.25 5.94
C ALA A 481 -38.11 -6.86 5.34
N ASN A 482 -38.05 -6.74 3.99
CA ASN A 482 -38.38 -5.52 3.27
C ASN A 482 -38.87 -5.87 1.87
N PHE A 483 -39.83 -5.13 1.35
CA PHE A 483 -40.35 -5.26 -0.01
C PHE A 483 -40.38 -3.88 -0.67
N ALA A 484 -39.48 -3.62 -1.60
CA ALA A 484 -39.44 -2.40 -2.39
C ALA A 484 -39.86 -2.69 -3.83
N LEU A 485 -40.65 -1.80 -4.41
CA LEU A 485 -41.13 -1.87 -5.78
C LEU A 485 -40.87 -0.56 -6.51
N GLY A 486 -40.12 -0.64 -7.61
CA GLY A 486 -39.97 0.44 -8.56
C GLY A 486 -40.73 0.12 -9.86
N ARG A 487 -41.25 1.17 -10.53
CA ARG A 487 -42.08 1.04 -11.75
C ARG A 487 -41.59 1.94 -12.84
N ASN A 488 -41.59 1.43 -14.06
CA ASN A 488 -41.46 2.24 -15.29
C ASN A 488 -42.75 2.12 -16.10
N PRO A 489 -43.70 3.09 -15.95
CA PRO A 489 -44.98 3.04 -16.64
C PRO A 489 -44.86 3.09 -18.17
N GLU A 490 -43.83 3.77 -18.71
CA GLU A 490 -43.61 3.91 -20.16
C GLU A 490 -43.28 2.57 -20.80
N LYS A 491 -42.51 1.73 -20.09
CA LYS A 491 -42.12 0.37 -20.53
C LYS A 491 -43.05 -0.72 -20.04
N ALA A 492 -44.05 -0.40 -19.21
CA ALA A 492 -44.91 -1.35 -18.51
C ALA A 492 -44.06 -2.41 -17.75
N GLU A 493 -42.97 -1.97 -17.13
CA GLU A 493 -42.04 -2.81 -16.38
C GLU A 493 -41.97 -2.40 -14.90
N ALA A 494 -41.73 -3.39 -14.04
CA ALA A 494 -41.49 -3.18 -12.63
C ALA A 494 -40.31 -4.02 -12.16
N ILE A 495 -39.63 -3.50 -11.13
CA ILE A 495 -38.56 -4.21 -10.41
C ILE A 495 -38.96 -4.31 -8.94
N ALA A 496 -38.83 -5.49 -8.35
CA ALA A 496 -38.94 -5.69 -6.92
C ALA A 496 -37.57 -6.09 -6.32
N LEU A 497 -37.21 -5.45 -5.23
CA LEU A 497 -36.09 -5.80 -4.36
C LEU A 497 -36.69 -6.26 -3.02
N VAL A 498 -36.58 -7.57 -2.75
CA VAL A 498 -37.19 -8.18 -1.56
C VAL A 498 -36.06 -8.70 -0.66
N ASN A 499 -35.85 -8.05 0.49
CA ASN A 499 -34.90 -8.56 1.48
C ASN A 499 -35.60 -9.73 2.23
N VAL A 500 -34.93 -10.86 2.30
CA VAL A 500 -35.46 -12.10 2.92
C VAL A 500 -34.53 -12.58 4.03
N ASP A 501 -35.11 -13.20 5.07
CA ASP A 501 -34.37 -13.69 6.23
C ASP A 501 -33.87 -15.14 6.03
N GLN A 502 -34.52 -15.93 5.17
CA GLN A 502 -34.15 -17.32 4.90
C GLN A 502 -33.64 -17.48 3.45
N PRO A 503 -32.78 -18.47 3.19
CA PRO A 503 -32.32 -18.77 1.84
C PRO A 503 -33.46 -19.12 0.87
N VAL A 504 -33.44 -18.53 -0.32
CA VAL A 504 -34.34 -18.87 -1.42
C VAL A 504 -33.65 -19.94 -2.29
N SER A 505 -34.28 -21.11 -2.37
CA SER A 505 -33.72 -22.24 -3.11
C SER A 505 -33.82 -22.08 -4.65
N ALA A 506 -33.09 -22.89 -5.38
CA ALA A 506 -33.21 -22.94 -6.85
C ALA A 506 -34.62 -23.37 -7.30
N ALA A 507 -35.32 -24.21 -6.51
CA ALA A 507 -36.69 -24.61 -6.75
C ALA A 507 -37.67 -23.44 -6.57
N ASP A 508 -37.48 -22.62 -5.52
CA ASP A 508 -38.33 -21.45 -5.29
C ASP A 508 -38.13 -20.40 -6.41
N LEU A 509 -36.89 -20.22 -6.91
CA LEU A 509 -36.62 -19.38 -8.06
C LEU A 509 -37.31 -19.91 -9.33
N ALA A 510 -37.36 -21.23 -9.53
CA ALA A 510 -38.03 -21.83 -10.67
C ALA A 510 -39.55 -21.59 -10.59
N ASP A 511 -40.16 -21.76 -9.39
CA ASP A 511 -41.56 -21.47 -9.16
C ASP A 511 -41.92 -19.99 -9.36
N LEU A 512 -41.05 -19.08 -8.92
CA LEU A 512 -41.19 -17.65 -9.20
C LEU A 512 -41.19 -17.36 -10.72
N ARG A 513 -40.23 -17.95 -11.47
CA ARG A 513 -40.14 -17.80 -12.92
C ARG A 513 -41.30 -18.41 -13.68
N ALA A 514 -42.03 -19.37 -13.07
CA ALA A 514 -43.25 -19.94 -13.65
C ALA A 514 -44.44 -18.96 -13.60
N ILE A 515 -44.37 -17.88 -12.82
CA ILE A 515 -45.38 -16.81 -12.82
C ILE A 515 -45.27 -16.02 -14.14
N PRO A 516 -46.27 -15.99 -15.01
CA PRO A 516 -46.15 -15.45 -16.39
C PRO A 516 -45.72 -14.00 -16.48
N ALA A 517 -45.97 -13.20 -15.45
CA ALA A 517 -45.55 -11.79 -15.42
C ALA A 517 -44.07 -11.61 -15.05
N ILE A 518 -43.41 -12.62 -14.46
CA ILE A 518 -42.01 -12.53 -14.04
C ILE A 518 -41.10 -12.87 -15.22
N ARG A 519 -40.25 -11.92 -15.62
CA ARG A 519 -39.30 -12.07 -16.72
C ARG A 519 -37.94 -12.56 -16.24
N PHE A 520 -37.54 -12.15 -15.05
CA PHE A 520 -36.26 -12.52 -14.45
C PHE A 520 -36.38 -12.54 -12.91
N SER A 521 -35.73 -13.51 -12.28
CA SER A 521 -35.53 -13.52 -10.84
C SER A 521 -34.18 -14.12 -10.49
N ASN A 522 -33.51 -13.52 -9.50
CA ASN A 522 -32.26 -14.03 -8.94
C ASN A 522 -32.14 -13.66 -7.47
N VAL A 523 -31.40 -14.44 -6.72
CA VAL A 523 -31.02 -14.11 -5.33
C VAL A 523 -29.62 -13.51 -5.36
N VAL A 524 -29.50 -12.34 -4.77
CA VAL A 524 -28.24 -11.61 -4.63
C VAL A 524 -27.88 -11.60 -3.16
N GLU A 525 -26.72 -12.12 -2.83
CA GLU A 525 -26.15 -12.02 -1.50
C GLU A 525 -25.20 -10.84 -1.43
N VAL A 526 -25.48 -9.91 -0.55
CA VAL A 526 -24.73 -8.66 -0.41
C VAL A 526 -23.89 -8.70 0.86
N ASN A 527 -22.65 -9.15 0.72
CA ASN A 527 -21.66 -9.19 1.79
C ASN A 527 -20.76 -7.95 1.74
N GLY A 528 -20.32 -7.48 2.91
CA GLY A 528 -19.33 -6.43 3.00
C GLY A 528 -17.96 -6.87 2.43
N LEU A 529 -17.07 -5.92 2.14
CA LEU A 529 -15.72 -6.23 1.64
C LEU A 529 -14.95 -7.12 2.64
N ALA A 530 -15.08 -6.88 3.93
CA ALA A 530 -14.41 -7.64 4.99
C ALA A 530 -15.00 -9.05 5.18
N GLU A 531 -16.33 -9.20 5.13
CA GLU A 531 -17.01 -10.49 5.26
C GLU A 531 -16.68 -11.42 4.09
N ALA A 532 -16.64 -10.87 2.90
CA ALA A 532 -16.34 -11.60 1.68
C ALA A 532 -14.83 -11.94 1.52
N GLU A 533 -13.94 -11.42 2.36
CA GLU A 533 -12.53 -11.84 2.43
C GLU A 533 -12.31 -12.99 3.44
N ALA A 534 -13.30 -13.28 4.27
CA ALA A 534 -13.25 -14.35 5.27
C ALA A 534 -13.76 -15.70 4.73
N GLU A 535 -14.55 -15.70 3.65
CA GLU A 535 -14.99 -16.88 2.89
C GLU A 535 -13.92 -17.33 1.88
#